data_8158b3f6b0d731965878895cdb6f9a8e
#
_entry.id   8158b3f6b0d731965878895cdb6f9a8e
#
_cell.length_a   1.000
_cell.length_b   1.000
_cell.length_c   1.000
_cell.angle_alpha   90.00
_cell.angle_beta   90.00
_cell.angle_gamma   90.00
#
_symmetry.space_group_name_H-M   'P 1'
#
loop_
_entity.id
_entity.type
_entity.pdbx_description
1 polymer ?
#
loop_
_entity_poly.entity_id
_entity_poly.type
_entity_poly.pdbx_seq_one_letter_code
_entity_poly.pdbx_strand_id
1 'polypeptide(L)'
;MYYVLEIQKTDSEHVAYLVHAAESDLAGESKYHQVLAAAAISSVPVHSAILLDDEGHPVKRNGYRHGSEPGPGPEPNAEPVGDA
;
A
#
# COMPACT_ATOMS: atom_id res chain seq x y z
N MET A 1 14.58 5.14 12.76
CA MET A 1 13.23 5.56 12.38
C MET A 1 12.80 4.78 11.15
N TYR A 2 11.57 4.37 11.11
CA TYR A 2 11.03 3.66 9.97
C TYR A 2 9.98 4.51 9.29
N TYR A 3 9.65 4.21 8.06
CA TYR A 3 8.71 5.01 7.30
C TYR A 3 7.74 4.10 6.59
N VAL A 4 6.49 4.53 6.52
CA VAL A 4 5.50 3.83 5.70
C VAL A 4 5.08 4.78 4.61
N LEU A 5 5.30 4.39 3.37
CA LEU A 5 4.89 5.18 2.22
C LEU A 5 3.56 4.63 1.73
N GLU A 6 2.55 5.46 1.77
CA GLU A 6 1.22 5.08 1.31
C GLU A 6 0.99 5.72 -0.04
N ILE A 7 0.57 4.92 -1.02
CA ILE A 7 0.33 5.39 -2.36
C ILE A 7 -1.13 5.14 -2.69
N GLN A 8 -1.83 6.21 -3.10
CA GLN A 8 -3.22 6.10 -3.52
C GLN A 8 -3.31 6.63 -4.93
N LYS A 9 -3.73 5.79 -5.85
CA LYS A 9 -3.80 6.17 -7.24
C LYS A 9 -5.25 6.06 -7.68
N THR A 10 -5.87 7.19 -7.99
CA THR A 10 -7.27 7.20 -8.38
C THR A 10 -7.43 7.03 -9.88
N ASP A 11 -6.47 7.50 -10.66
CA ASP A 11 -6.44 7.20 -12.09
C ASP A 11 -5.01 7.43 -12.55
N SER A 12 -4.79 7.37 -13.83
CA SER A 12 -3.42 7.41 -14.34
C SER A 12 -2.75 8.75 -14.11
N GLU A 13 -3.52 9.78 -13.78
CA GLU A 13 -2.94 11.10 -13.61
C GLU A 13 -3.00 11.61 -12.18
N HIS A 14 -3.68 10.92 -11.28
CA HIS A 14 -3.88 11.41 -9.94
C HIS A 14 -3.33 10.40 -8.95
N VAL A 15 -2.16 10.68 -8.44
CA VAL A 15 -1.47 9.83 -7.49
C VAL A 15 -1.15 10.65 -6.26
N ALA A 16 -1.52 10.16 -5.10
CA ALA A 16 -1.20 10.78 -3.84
C ALA A 16 -0.20 9.94 -3.10
N TYR A 17 0.75 10.59 -2.45
CA TYR A 17 1.78 9.91 -1.67
C TYR A 17 1.72 10.48 -0.26
N LEU A 18 1.67 9.59 0.73
CA LEU A 18 1.72 10.01 2.11
C LEU A 18 2.83 9.24 2.79
N VAL A 19 3.61 9.94 3.59
CA VAL A 19 4.71 9.32 4.31
C VAL A 19 4.41 9.42 5.80
N HIS A 20 4.43 8.27 6.47
CA HIS A 20 4.20 8.18 7.89
C HIS A 20 5.52 7.74 8.54
N ALA A 21 6.04 8.54 9.47
CA ALA A 21 7.26 8.19 10.16
C ALA A 21 6.92 7.45 11.45
N ALA A 22 7.72 6.45 11.78
CA ALA A 22 7.54 5.65 12.98
C ALA A 22 8.87 5.51 13.70
N GLU A 23 8.85 5.52 15.01
CA GLU A 23 10.09 5.59 15.78
C GLU A 23 10.79 4.25 15.94
N SER A 24 10.12 3.17 15.69
CA SER A 24 10.69 1.84 15.83
C SER A 24 10.15 0.94 14.75
N ASP A 25 10.76 -0.23 14.61
CA ASP A 25 10.29 -1.20 13.62
C ASP A 25 8.91 -1.72 13.99
N LEU A 26 8.62 -1.89 15.28
CA LEU A 26 7.28 -2.34 15.66
C LEU A 26 6.23 -1.28 15.36
N ALA A 27 6.55 -0.01 15.62
CA ALA A 27 5.63 1.06 15.28
C ALA A 27 5.44 1.17 13.77
N GLY A 28 6.50 0.94 13.01
CA GLY A 28 6.43 0.93 11.55
C GLY A 28 5.55 -0.21 11.05
N GLU A 29 5.74 -1.42 11.61
CA GLU A 29 4.93 -2.56 11.25
C GLU A 29 3.46 -2.29 11.55
N SER A 30 3.18 -1.73 12.73
CA SER A 30 1.81 -1.43 13.10
C SER A 30 1.17 -0.44 12.13
N LYS A 31 1.89 0.61 11.78
CA LYS A 31 1.37 1.60 10.85
C LYS A 31 1.17 1.00 9.47
N TYR A 32 2.11 0.17 9.02
CA TYR A 32 2.02 -0.50 7.74
C TYR A 32 0.74 -1.35 7.67
N HIS A 33 0.46 -2.12 8.73
CA HIS A 33 -0.73 -2.93 8.75
C HIS A 33 -2.01 -2.09 8.84
N GLN A 34 -1.96 -0.96 9.53
CA GLN A 34 -3.10 -0.05 9.57
C GLN A 34 -3.41 0.50 8.18
N VAL A 35 -2.38 0.88 7.44
CA VAL A 35 -2.57 1.40 6.09
C VAL A 35 -3.13 0.30 5.20
N LEU A 36 -2.61 -0.92 5.31
CA LEU A 36 -3.10 -2.02 4.50
C LEU A 36 -4.54 -2.38 4.85
N ALA A 37 -4.89 -2.34 6.13
CA ALA A 37 -6.26 -2.65 6.53
C ALA A 37 -7.22 -1.62 5.93
N ALA A 38 -6.84 -0.35 5.93
CA ALA A 38 -7.65 0.68 5.32
C ALA A 38 -7.69 0.52 3.81
N ALA A 39 -6.57 0.13 3.22
CA ALA A 39 -6.51 -0.06 1.78
C ALA A 39 -7.40 -1.19 1.31
N ALA A 40 -7.55 -2.22 2.12
CA ALA A 40 -8.34 -3.38 1.76
C ALA A 40 -9.81 -3.04 1.57
N ILE A 41 -10.30 -2.03 2.29
CA ILE A 41 -11.71 -1.65 2.19
C ILE A 41 -11.86 -0.29 1.52
N SER A 42 -10.81 0.25 0.97
CA SER A 42 -10.84 1.56 0.34
C SER A 42 -11.50 1.48 -1.01
N SER A 43 -12.11 2.57 -1.44
CA SER A 43 -12.64 2.64 -2.79
C SER A 43 -11.60 3.18 -3.78
N VAL A 44 -10.41 3.48 -3.32
CA VAL A 44 -9.35 3.97 -4.21
C VAL A 44 -8.90 2.82 -5.11
N PRO A 45 -8.85 3.03 -6.43
CA PRO A 45 -8.53 1.92 -7.35
C PRO A 45 -7.19 1.23 -7.08
N VAL A 46 -6.15 1.99 -6.72
CA VAL A 46 -4.89 1.38 -6.34
C VAL A 46 -4.45 2.01 -5.02
N HIS A 47 -4.26 1.19 -4.01
CA HIS A 47 -3.92 1.68 -2.69
C HIS A 47 -2.89 0.71 -2.12
N SER A 48 -1.70 1.20 -1.90
CA SER A 48 -0.60 0.33 -1.48
C SER A 48 0.22 0.98 -0.38
N ALA A 49 1.03 0.17 0.25
CA ALA A 49 1.92 0.63 1.33
C ALA A 49 3.26 -0.07 1.21
N ILE A 50 4.30 0.66 1.51
CA ILE A 50 5.66 0.15 1.52
C ILE A 50 6.26 0.52 2.86
N LEU A 51 6.76 -0.46 3.59
CA LEU A 51 7.46 -0.21 4.84
C LEU A 51 8.94 -0.09 4.52
N LEU A 52 9.54 1.02 4.92
CA LEU A 52 10.94 1.32 4.66
C LEU A 52 11.70 1.38 5.98
N ASP A 53 12.94 0.91 5.97
CA ASP A 53 13.77 0.99 7.15
C ASP A 53 14.37 2.40 7.26
N ASP A 54 15.27 2.60 8.23
CA ASP A 54 15.80 3.93 8.50
C ASP A 54 16.73 4.43 7.41
N GLU A 55 17.11 3.58 6.49
CA GLU A 55 17.93 4.00 5.35
C GLU A 55 17.10 4.09 4.08
N GLY A 56 15.81 3.86 4.17
CA GLY A 56 14.95 3.97 3.01
C GLY A 56 14.86 2.71 2.18
N HIS A 57 15.33 1.57 2.70
CA HIS A 57 15.24 0.32 1.97
C HIS A 57 13.88 -0.33 2.23
N PRO A 58 13.22 -0.85 1.20
CA PRO A 58 11.93 -1.51 1.41
C PRO A 58 12.10 -2.78 2.24
N VAL A 59 11.28 -2.91 3.25
CA VAL A 59 11.25 -4.10 4.09
C VAL A 59 10.06 -4.97 3.70
N LYS A 60 8.91 -4.35 3.47
CA LYS A 60 7.69 -5.03 3.07
C LYS A 60 6.90 -4.12 2.17
N ARG A 61 6.13 -4.71 1.29
CA ARG A 61 5.20 -3.92 0.50
C ARG A 61 4.01 -4.79 0.14
N ASN A 62 2.87 -4.16 -0.01
CA ASN A 62 1.67 -4.84 -0.44
C ASN A 62 0.68 -3.78 -0.88
N GLY A 63 -0.37 -4.20 -1.52
CA GLY A 63 -1.37 -3.25 -1.96
C GLY A 63 -2.60 -3.96 -2.49
N TYR A 64 -3.62 -3.16 -2.78
CA TYR A 64 -4.88 -3.65 -3.28
C TYR A 64 -5.26 -2.87 -4.52
N ARG A 65 -5.85 -3.57 -5.46
CA ARG A 65 -6.34 -2.94 -6.66
C ARG A 65 -7.85 -3.19 -6.67
N HIS A 66 -8.61 -2.14 -6.51
CA HIS A 66 -10.06 -2.24 -6.47
C HIS A 66 -10.56 -1.83 -7.83
N GLY A 67 -10.78 -2.73 -8.65
CA GLY A 67 -11.04 -2.40 -9.88
C GLY A 67 -12.04 -1.95 -10.37
N SER A 68 -12.06 -1.25 -11.13
CA SER A 68 -12.94 -0.91 -11.82
C SER A 68 -12.69 -1.38 -13.06
N GLU A 69 -11.84 -2.05 -13.35
CA GLU A 69 -11.56 -2.43 -14.52
C GLU A 69 -12.20 -3.48 -14.89
N PRO A 70 -12.70 -3.49 -15.75
CA PRO A 70 -13.40 -4.45 -16.26
C PRO A 70 -12.53 -5.49 -16.53
N GLY A 71 -12.04 -5.72 -16.22
CA GLY A 71 -11.30 -6.61 -16.53
C GLY A 71 -11.46 -7.65 -16.82
N PRO A 72 -11.24 -8.16 -17.04
CA PRO A 72 -11.36 -9.20 -17.28
C PRO A 72 -10.73 -9.80 -16.32
N GLY A 73 -10.66 -9.81 -15.84
CA GLY A 73 -10.18 -10.22 -15.13
C GLY A 73 -9.68 -10.77 -14.52
N PRO A 74 -9.65 -11.19 -14.34
CA PRO A 74 -9.21 -11.69 -13.64
C PRO A 74 -8.57 -11.76 -12.83
N GLU A 75 -8.51 -11.57 -12.55
CA GLU A 75 -7.92 -11.53 -11.91
C GLU A 75 -7.46 -11.42 -11.29
N PRO A 76 -7.38 -11.56 -11.15
CA PRO A 76 -6.82 -11.51 -10.52
C PRO A 76 -6.53 -11.25 -9.66
N ASN A 77 -6.87 -11.10 -9.34
CA ASN A 77 -6.68 -10.86 -8.53
C ASN A 77 -6.22 -10.74 -7.87
N ALA A 78 -6.34 -10.73 -7.95
CA ALA A 78 -6.03 -10.71 -7.33
C ALA A 78 -5.27 -10.83 -6.56
N GLU A 79 -4.79 -10.78 -6.36
CA GLU A 79 -4.07 -10.96 -5.61
C GLU A 79 -3.45 -10.17 -5.18
N PRO A 80 -3.31 -10.16 -4.59
CA PRO A 80 -2.81 -9.28 -3.97
C PRO A 80 -1.61 -9.17 -4.21
N VAL A 81 -1.38 -8.76 -4.37
CA VAL A 81 -0.35 -8.51 -4.67
C VAL A 81 0.60 -8.77 -3.88
N GLY A 82 0.92 -8.92 -3.60
CA GLY A 82 1.84 -9.13 -2.98
C GLY A 82 2.30 -9.71 -2.41
N ASP A 83 2.29 -10.02 -2.24
CA ASP A 83 2.62 -10.58 -1.66
C ASP A 83 3.36 -10.69 -1.18
N ALA A 84 3.42 -10.50 -1.09
CA ALA A 84 4.15 -10.60 -0.84
C ALA A 84 4.68 -10.93 -0.45
#